data_3bfe7d237e1efa41f4bbf9e3a7b97c69
#
_entry.id   3bfe7d237e1efa41f4bbf9e3a7b97c69
#
_cell.length_a   1.000
_cell.length_b   1.000
_cell.length_c   1.000
_cell.angle_alpha   90.00
_cell.angle_beta   90.00
_cell.angle_gamma   90.00
#
_symmetry.space_group_name_H-M   'P 1'
#
loop_
_entity.id
_entity.type
_entity.pdbx_description
1 polymer ?
#
loop_
_entity_poly.entity_id
_entity_poly.type
_entity_poly.pdbx_seq_one_letter_code
_entity_poly.pdbx_strand_id
1 'polypeptide(L)'
;MDDSKTLNLNVRKDFPILSKKILEKKDLIYFDTAASAQKPNAVIDETNDFYKNHYSNVSRGVHTLSVESTFRYEDARKKVQKFLNARSENEIIFTKSATEGINLVAQTFYEKFMQKGDEVILSLIEHHSNLIPW
;
A
#
# COMPACT_ATOMS: atom_id res chain seq x y z
N MET A 1 -5.34 33.30 9.91
CA MET A 1 -4.94 31.99 9.37
C MET A 1 -3.87 31.45 10.30
N ASP A 2 -4.27 30.54 11.17
CA ASP A 2 -3.38 29.95 12.16
C ASP A 2 -2.81 28.64 11.59
N ASP A 3 -1.62 28.72 11.00
CA ASP A 3 -0.93 27.61 10.33
C ASP A 3 0.02 26.84 11.27
N SER A 4 -0.22 26.90 12.58
CA SER A 4 0.55 26.10 13.54
C SER A 4 -0.02 24.68 13.70
N LYS A 5 -0.19 23.90 12.63
CA LYS A 5 -0.22 22.45 12.76
C LYS A 5 1.21 21.97 13.03
N THR A 6 1.64 22.19 14.26
CA THR A 6 2.88 21.59 14.79
C THR A 6 2.84 20.10 14.49
N LEU A 7 3.80 19.64 13.70
CA LEU A 7 3.98 18.21 13.42
C LEU A 7 3.99 17.51 14.78
N ASN A 8 3.02 16.62 15.02
CA ASN A 8 2.93 15.94 16.30
C ASN A 8 4.08 14.91 16.39
N LEU A 9 5.20 15.33 16.94
CA LEU A 9 6.40 14.50 17.14
C LEU A 9 6.14 13.24 18.01
N ASN A 10 4.94 13.09 18.54
CA ASN A 10 4.53 11.95 19.35
C ASN A 10 4.20 10.69 18.51
N VAL A 11 4.10 10.81 17.21
CA VAL A 11 3.79 9.72 16.26
C VAL A 11 4.79 8.55 16.33
N ARG A 12 6.00 8.79 16.81
CA ARG A 12 7.00 7.74 17.02
C ARG A 12 6.50 6.60 17.93
N LYS A 13 5.62 6.90 18.89
CA LYS A 13 5.03 5.92 19.82
C LYS A 13 4.09 4.94 19.11
N ASP A 14 3.54 5.33 17.99
CA ASP A 14 2.63 4.50 17.23
C ASP A 14 3.37 3.37 16.49
N PHE A 15 4.70 3.45 16.39
CA PHE A 15 5.54 2.48 15.70
C PHE A 15 6.37 1.67 16.71
N PRO A 16 5.95 0.46 17.08
CA PRO A 16 6.58 -0.30 18.18
C PRO A 16 8.05 -0.65 17.91
N ILE A 17 8.42 -0.87 16.64
CA ILE A 17 9.81 -1.15 16.26
C ILE A 17 10.76 -0.02 16.63
N LEU A 18 10.31 1.22 16.65
CA LEU A 18 11.13 2.38 16.96
C LEU A 18 11.49 2.50 18.44
N SER A 19 10.85 1.70 19.30
CA SER A 19 11.26 1.56 20.72
C SER A 19 12.47 0.65 20.92
N LYS A 20 12.85 -0.12 19.88
CA LYS A 20 13.97 -1.05 19.95
C LYS A 20 15.28 -0.31 20.14
N LYS A 21 16.08 -0.77 21.09
CA LYS A 21 17.47 -0.33 21.27
C LYS A 21 18.39 -1.17 20.40
N ILE A 22 19.33 -0.50 19.75
CA ILE A 22 20.38 -1.11 18.93
C ILE A 22 21.75 -0.65 19.43
N LEU A 23 22.81 -1.29 18.98
CA LEU A 23 24.20 -0.91 19.23
C LEU A 23 24.39 -0.10 20.52
N GLU A 24 24.84 -0.75 21.61
CA GLU A 24 25.14 -0.09 22.91
C GLU A 24 23.96 0.69 23.52
N LYS A 25 22.73 0.21 23.32
CA LYS A 25 21.49 0.81 23.85
C LYS A 25 21.07 2.14 23.19
N LYS A 26 21.58 2.46 22.00
CA LYS A 26 21.13 3.63 21.24
C LYS A 26 19.71 3.43 20.70
N ASP A 27 18.97 4.51 20.55
CA ASP A 27 17.64 4.49 19.91
C ASP A 27 17.78 4.14 18.44
N LEU A 28 16.85 3.34 17.94
CA LEU A 28 16.77 3.05 16.50
C LEU A 28 16.41 4.34 15.73
N ILE A 29 17.25 4.72 14.80
CA ILE A 29 16.97 5.73 13.78
C ILE A 29 16.79 4.99 12.47
N TYR A 30 15.63 5.18 11.80
CA TYR A 30 15.26 4.46 10.61
C TYR A 30 14.90 5.41 9.46
N PHE A 31 15.68 5.40 8.38
CA PHE A 31 15.51 6.27 7.20
C PHE A 31 15.27 5.50 5.90
N ASP A 32 15.04 4.21 5.97
CA ASP A 32 14.86 3.36 4.79
C ASP A 32 13.37 3.05 4.50
N THR A 33 12.51 4.02 4.74
CA THR A 33 11.05 3.89 4.52
C THR A 33 10.69 3.70 3.04
N ALA A 34 11.52 4.20 2.13
CA ALA A 34 11.34 4.02 0.69
C ALA A 34 11.41 2.53 0.29
N ALA A 35 12.32 1.78 0.89
CA ALA A 35 12.44 0.34 0.66
C ALA A 35 11.40 -0.45 1.48
N SER A 36 11.20 -0.08 2.76
CA SER A 36 10.29 -0.82 3.65
C SER A 36 9.73 0.08 4.74
N ALA A 37 8.47 0.45 4.63
CA ALA A 37 7.78 1.23 5.65
C ALA A 37 7.52 0.41 6.91
N GLN A 38 7.86 0.97 8.07
CA GLN A 38 7.52 0.36 9.36
C GLN A 38 6.02 0.38 9.61
N LYS A 39 5.53 -0.57 10.37
CA LYS A 39 4.10 -0.74 10.62
C LYS A 39 3.70 -0.09 11.94
N PRO A 40 2.70 0.79 11.95
CA PRO A 40 2.13 1.32 13.19
C PRO A 40 1.31 0.25 13.92
N ASN A 41 1.12 0.44 15.24
CA ASN A 41 0.31 -0.43 16.07
C ASN A 41 -1.08 -0.69 15.45
N ALA A 42 -1.76 0.34 14.95
CA ALA A 42 -3.08 0.20 14.34
C ALA A 42 -3.12 -0.82 13.19
N VAL A 43 -2.06 -0.90 12.38
CA VAL A 43 -1.97 -1.89 11.28
C VAL A 43 -1.67 -3.29 11.82
N ILE A 44 -0.81 -3.40 12.83
CA ILE A 44 -0.45 -4.66 13.45
C ILE A 44 -1.67 -5.26 14.15
N ASP A 45 -2.38 -4.44 14.92
CA ASP A 45 -3.54 -4.85 15.70
C ASP A 45 -4.72 -5.26 14.80
N GLU A 46 -5.01 -4.49 13.76
CA GLU A 46 -6.04 -4.82 12.78
C GLU A 46 -5.72 -6.13 12.03
N THR A 47 -4.45 -6.32 11.66
CA THR A 47 -4.02 -7.57 11.01
C THR A 47 -4.19 -8.77 11.93
N ASN A 48 -3.83 -8.61 13.20
CA ASN A 48 -3.99 -9.64 14.23
C ASN A 48 -5.47 -9.96 14.48
N ASP A 49 -6.30 -8.93 14.61
CA ASP A 49 -7.74 -9.08 14.81
C ASP A 49 -8.40 -9.77 13.63
N PHE A 50 -8.05 -9.35 12.40
CA PHE A 50 -8.57 -9.97 11.20
C PHE A 50 -8.28 -11.47 11.14
N TYR A 51 -7.03 -11.88 11.37
CA TYR A 51 -6.68 -13.30 11.34
C TYR A 51 -7.32 -14.12 12.48
N LYS A 52 -7.51 -13.54 13.65
CA LYS A 52 -8.10 -14.23 14.80
C LYS A 52 -9.60 -14.39 14.68
N ASN A 53 -10.29 -13.39 14.14
CA ASN A 53 -11.74 -13.26 14.33
C ASN A 53 -12.53 -13.22 13.01
N HIS A 54 -11.90 -12.86 11.86
CA HIS A 54 -12.64 -12.51 10.65
C HIS A 54 -12.14 -13.22 9.38
N TYR A 55 -11.00 -13.90 9.46
CA TYR A 55 -10.34 -14.44 8.28
C TYR A 55 -11.18 -15.53 7.59
N SER A 56 -11.47 -15.27 6.32
CA SER A 56 -12.07 -16.25 5.41
C SER A 56 -11.76 -15.86 3.96
N ASN A 57 -12.22 -16.66 3.00
CA ASN A 57 -12.13 -16.34 1.59
C ASN A 57 -12.93 -15.08 1.25
N VAL A 58 -12.32 -14.19 0.50
CA VAL A 58 -12.97 -13.03 -0.12
C VAL A 58 -13.50 -13.48 -1.48
N SER A 59 -14.77 -13.45 -1.71
CA SER A 59 -15.45 -13.71 -2.97
C SER A 59 -16.91 -14.17 -2.73
N ARG A 60 -17.41 -15.10 -3.56
CA ARG A 60 -18.80 -15.56 -3.61
C ARG A 60 -19.19 -16.58 -2.52
N GLY A 61 -18.50 -16.58 -1.39
CA GLY A 61 -18.86 -17.44 -0.27
C GLY A 61 -20.20 -17.01 0.35
N VAL A 62 -21.01 -17.98 0.74
CA VAL A 62 -22.36 -17.75 1.30
C VAL A 62 -22.41 -17.84 2.81
N HIS A 63 -21.34 -18.27 3.46
CA HIS A 63 -21.28 -18.37 4.92
C HIS A 63 -20.82 -17.05 5.55
N THR A 64 -21.21 -16.82 6.79
CA THR A 64 -21.04 -15.55 7.51
C THR A 64 -19.63 -14.97 7.42
N LEU A 65 -18.59 -15.77 7.69
CA LEU A 65 -17.21 -15.28 7.66
C LEU A 65 -16.77 -14.82 6.27
N SER A 66 -17.20 -15.50 5.20
CA SER A 66 -16.86 -15.08 3.84
C SER A 66 -17.56 -13.77 3.46
N VAL A 67 -18.82 -13.61 3.85
CA VAL A 67 -19.57 -12.37 3.65
C VAL A 67 -18.89 -11.21 4.37
N GLU A 68 -18.50 -11.41 5.62
CA GLU A 68 -17.81 -10.41 6.43
C GLU A 68 -16.42 -10.06 5.86
N SER A 69 -15.60 -11.05 5.51
CA SER A 69 -14.29 -10.82 4.88
C SER A 69 -14.43 -10.06 3.57
N THR A 70 -15.42 -10.39 2.76
CA THR A 70 -15.71 -9.70 1.50
C THR A 70 -16.11 -8.24 1.75
N PHE A 71 -16.99 -8.00 2.71
CA PHE A 71 -17.42 -6.65 3.08
C PHE A 71 -16.22 -5.80 3.53
N ARG A 72 -15.35 -6.33 4.42
CA ARG A 72 -14.15 -5.64 4.90
C ARG A 72 -13.17 -5.31 3.75
N TYR A 73 -12.98 -6.23 2.82
CA TYR A 73 -12.13 -6.04 1.65
C TYR A 73 -12.65 -4.91 0.75
N GLU A 74 -13.95 -4.91 0.44
CA GLU A 74 -14.55 -3.87 -0.39
C GLU A 74 -14.63 -2.52 0.33
N ASP A 75 -14.83 -2.49 1.64
CA ASP A 75 -14.76 -1.27 2.43
C ASP A 75 -13.34 -0.67 2.42
N ALA A 76 -12.30 -1.51 2.53
CA ALA A 76 -10.91 -1.05 2.37
C ALA A 76 -10.68 -0.43 0.98
N ARG A 77 -11.19 -1.05 -0.09
CA ARG A 77 -11.14 -0.52 -1.45
C ARG A 77 -11.78 0.87 -1.54
N LYS A 78 -12.96 1.04 -0.97
CA LYS A 78 -13.68 2.33 -0.93
C LYS A 78 -12.91 3.40 -0.14
N LYS A 79 -12.27 3.03 0.97
CA LYS A 79 -11.42 3.93 1.73
C LYS A 79 -10.22 4.41 0.92
N VAL A 80 -9.55 3.51 0.20
CA VAL A 80 -8.45 3.86 -0.70
C VAL A 80 -8.92 4.73 -1.86
N GLN A 81 -10.06 4.40 -2.47
CA GLN A 81 -10.69 5.21 -3.51
C GLN A 81 -10.90 6.66 -3.06
N LYS A 82 -11.47 6.86 -1.86
CA LYS A 82 -11.69 8.19 -1.31
C LYS A 82 -10.37 8.92 -1.01
N PHE A 83 -9.39 8.22 -0.45
CA PHE A 83 -8.08 8.79 -0.13
C PHE A 83 -7.34 9.28 -1.38
N LEU A 84 -7.41 8.54 -2.47
CA LEU A 84 -6.80 8.88 -3.75
C LEU A 84 -7.65 9.82 -4.60
N ASN A 85 -8.88 10.14 -4.16
CA ASN A 85 -9.85 10.91 -4.92
C ASN A 85 -10.15 10.31 -6.30
N ALA A 86 -10.15 8.99 -6.40
CA ALA A 86 -10.53 8.29 -7.62
C ALA A 86 -12.05 8.37 -7.85
N ARG A 87 -12.48 8.33 -9.11
CA ARG A 87 -13.90 8.48 -9.47
C ARG A 87 -14.75 7.29 -9.07
N SER A 88 -14.15 6.11 -9.08
CA SER A 88 -14.81 4.84 -8.80
C SER A 88 -13.89 3.90 -8.03
N GLU A 89 -14.47 3.04 -7.19
CA GLU A 89 -13.76 1.95 -6.52
C GLU A 89 -13.17 0.93 -7.53
N ASN A 90 -13.72 0.87 -8.74
CA ASN A 90 -13.22 0.02 -9.82
C ASN A 90 -11.86 0.49 -10.38
N GLU A 91 -11.44 1.72 -10.07
CA GLU A 91 -10.12 2.23 -10.43
C GLU A 91 -9.03 1.77 -9.44
N ILE A 92 -9.43 1.13 -8.33
CA ILE A 92 -8.49 0.66 -7.30
C ILE A 92 -8.17 -0.82 -7.53
N ILE A 93 -6.92 -1.09 -7.84
CA ILE A 93 -6.40 -2.45 -8.00
C ILE A 93 -5.31 -2.67 -6.96
N PHE A 94 -5.52 -3.63 -6.06
CA PHE A 94 -4.50 -4.03 -5.10
C PHE A 94 -3.48 -4.95 -5.74
N THR A 95 -2.20 -4.61 -5.59
CA THR A 95 -1.06 -5.39 -6.08
C THR A 95 -0.12 -5.73 -4.93
N LYS A 96 0.74 -6.72 -5.11
CA LYS A 96 1.70 -7.14 -4.08
C LYS A 96 2.85 -6.17 -3.92
N SER A 97 3.14 -5.38 -4.95
CA SER A 97 4.26 -4.44 -4.96
C SER A 97 4.12 -3.41 -6.08
N ALA A 98 4.90 -2.32 -6.00
CA ALA A 98 5.03 -1.36 -7.09
C ALA A 98 5.52 -2.04 -8.38
N THR A 99 6.43 -3.01 -8.29
CA THR A 99 6.91 -3.80 -9.44
C THR A 99 5.76 -4.51 -10.15
N GLU A 100 4.88 -5.19 -9.42
CA GLU A 100 3.70 -5.83 -10.02
C GLU A 100 2.75 -4.81 -10.65
N GLY A 101 2.51 -3.69 -9.96
CA GLY A 101 1.64 -2.62 -10.47
C GLY A 101 2.17 -2.03 -11.78
N ILE A 102 3.46 -1.71 -11.85
CA ILE A 102 4.07 -1.16 -13.07
C ILE A 102 4.05 -2.18 -14.21
N ASN A 103 4.38 -3.44 -13.95
CA ASN A 103 4.31 -4.50 -14.96
C ASN A 103 2.88 -4.70 -15.47
N LEU A 104 1.89 -4.68 -14.57
CA LEU A 104 0.47 -4.77 -14.96
C LEU A 104 0.08 -3.62 -15.90
N VAL A 105 0.48 -2.38 -15.56
CA VAL A 105 0.21 -1.21 -16.42
C VAL A 105 0.94 -1.34 -17.75
N ALA A 106 2.25 -1.64 -17.74
CA ALA A 106 3.05 -1.77 -18.96
C ALA A 106 2.43 -2.78 -19.92
N GLN A 107 2.12 -3.99 -19.43
CA GLN A 107 1.55 -5.04 -20.25
C GLN A 107 0.17 -4.69 -20.80
N THR A 108 -0.75 -4.25 -19.95
CA THR A 108 -2.14 -3.99 -20.37
C THR A 108 -2.26 -2.74 -21.22
N PHE A 109 -1.45 -1.71 -20.93
CA PHE A 109 -1.45 -0.47 -21.72
C PHE A 109 -0.81 -0.70 -23.09
N TYR A 110 0.31 -1.43 -23.14
CA TYR A 110 0.96 -1.80 -24.40
C TYR A 110 0.00 -2.55 -25.33
N GLU A 111 -0.63 -3.61 -24.83
CA GLU A 111 -1.54 -4.44 -25.65
C GLU A 111 -2.74 -3.68 -26.17
N LYS A 112 -3.24 -2.71 -25.42
CA LYS A 112 -4.50 -2.03 -25.75
C LYS A 112 -4.33 -0.71 -26.50
N PHE A 113 -3.29 0.04 -26.20
CA PHE A 113 -3.18 1.44 -26.63
C PHE A 113 -1.95 1.73 -27.48
N MET A 114 -0.88 0.93 -27.39
CA MET A 114 0.36 1.21 -28.09
C MET A 114 0.38 0.57 -29.48
N GLN A 115 1.01 1.27 -30.42
CA GLN A 115 1.19 0.85 -31.82
C GLN A 115 2.67 0.91 -32.19
N LYS A 116 3.02 0.25 -33.29
CA LYS A 116 4.39 0.31 -33.81
C LYS A 116 4.80 1.75 -34.15
N GLY A 117 5.83 2.24 -33.48
CA GLY A 117 6.37 3.59 -33.64
C GLY A 117 6.02 4.52 -32.46
N ASP A 118 5.19 4.09 -31.51
CA ASP A 118 4.98 4.83 -30.28
C ASP A 118 6.24 4.79 -29.41
N GLU A 119 6.45 5.84 -28.63
CA GLU A 119 7.63 6.03 -27.79
C GLU A 119 7.23 6.15 -26.32
N VAL A 120 8.05 5.57 -25.44
CA VAL A 120 7.92 5.71 -23.98
C VAL A 120 9.13 6.49 -23.49
N ILE A 121 8.89 7.61 -22.80
CA ILE A 121 9.96 8.43 -22.21
C ILE A 121 10.17 7.99 -20.76
N LEU A 122 11.39 7.59 -20.43
CA LEU A 122 11.81 7.19 -19.09
C LEU A 122 12.99 8.03 -18.61
N SER A 123 13.05 8.28 -17.31
CA SER A 123 14.20 8.93 -16.69
C SER A 123 15.32 7.90 -16.46
N LEU A 124 16.58 8.36 -16.54
CA LEU A 124 17.76 7.49 -16.26
C LEU A 124 17.87 7.10 -14.77
N ILE A 125 17.18 7.80 -13.90
CA ILE A 125 17.22 7.56 -12.45
C ILE A 125 16.05 6.67 -11.96
N GLU A 126 15.26 6.11 -12.89
CA GLU A 126 14.17 5.21 -12.54
C GLU A 126 14.68 3.93 -11.88
N HIS A 127 13.86 3.38 -11.00
CA HIS A 127 14.08 2.03 -10.50
C HIS A 127 13.89 0.99 -11.63
N HIS A 128 14.65 -0.10 -11.60
CA HIS A 128 14.56 -1.17 -12.62
C HIS A 128 13.13 -1.66 -12.90
N SER A 129 12.27 -1.66 -11.89
CA SER A 129 10.86 -2.03 -12.07
C SER A 129 10.10 -1.15 -13.05
N ASN A 130 10.59 0.09 -13.29
CA ASN A 130 9.99 1.03 -14.24
C ASN A 130 10.85 1.26 -15.50
N LEU A 131 12.01 0.59 -15.62
CA LEU A 131 12.83 0.63 -16.83
C LEU A 131 12.58 -0.61 -17.71
N ILE A 132 12.56 -1.78 -17.08
CA ILE A 132 12.59 -3.06 -17.81
C ILE A 132 11.26 -3.43 -18.49
N PRO A 133 10.08 -3.11 -17.93
CA PRO A 133 8.82 -3.54 -18.54
C PRO A 133 8.44 -2.84 -19.86
N TRP A 134 9.01 -1.66 -20.11
CA TRP A 134 8.75 -0.86 -21.30
C TRP A 134 9.72 -1.20 -22.44
#